data_d66143780c57cbbffc97a98d1b7a5079
#
_entry.id   d66143780c57cbbffc97a98d1b7a5079
#
_cell.length_a   1.000
_cell.length_b   1.000
_cell.length_c   1.000
_cell.angle_alpha   90.00
_cell.angle_beta   90.00
_cell.angle_gamma   90.00
#
_symmetry.space_group_name_H-M   'P 1'
#
loop_
_entity.id
_entity.type
_entity.pdbx_description
1 polymer ?
#
loop_
_entity_poly.entity_id
_entity_poly.type
_entity_poly.pdbx_seq_one_letter_code
_entity_poly.pdbx_strand_id
1 'polypeptide(L)'
;MKKVFLVIAIALMMVGQVKAQEVANEIKRISKAVVDDPKQDVQVRRVAYFKVNAVDYMKMKIRDIVANNPKDKEATNKNIKMVNEQAYAMYEFVNLYIKQLAEAKTPESKDLVGKEFRAASLNNPLFNDDDLEVVQSYVNNDTYLTRFSLDTNWVKALEEVKNN
;
A
#
# COMPACT_ATOMS: atom_id res chain seq x y z
N MET A 1 -2.39 13.83 -17.71
CA MET A 1 -1.80 13.70 -16.36
C MET A 1 -2.48 14.55 -15.28
N LYS A 2 -2.83 15.84 -15.50
CA LYS A 2 -3.49 16.69 -14.47
C LYS A 2 -4.84 16.15 -13.93
N LYS A 3 -5.62 15.42 -14.73
CA LYS A 3 -6.92 14.87 -14.32
C LYS A 3 -6.82 13.64 -13.38
N VAL A 4 -5.74 12.88 -13.45
CA VAL A 4 -5.51 11.69 -12.59
C VAL A 4 -5.23 12.12 -11.16
N PHE A 5 -4.48 13.20 -10.96
CA PHE A 5 -4.19 13.75 -9.62
C PHE A 5 -5.45 14.28 -8.92
N LEU A 6 -6.43 14.79 -9.66
CA LEU A 6 -7.68 15.31 -9.08
C LEU A 6 -8.54 14.19 -8.48
N VAL A 7 -8.62 13.04 -9.14
CA VAL A 7 -9.41 11.88 -8.65
C VAL A 7 -8.78 11.29 -7.38
N ILE A 8 -7.44 11.25 -7.30
CA ILE A 8 -6.72 10.78 -6.11
C ILE A 8 -6.93 11.76 -4.93
N ALA A 9 -6.91 13.07 -5.18
CA ALA A 9 -7.11 14.09 -4.14
C ALA A 9 -8.54 14.10 -3.57
N ILE A 10 -9.56 13.83 -4.38
CA ILE A 10 -10.96 13.75 -3.91
C ILE A 10 -11.18 12.51 -3.04
N ALA A 11 -10.53 11.39 -3.36
CA ALA A 11 -10.59 10.18 -2.54
C ALA A 11 -9.94 10.38 -1.15
N LEU A 12 -8.89 11.20 -1.05
CA LEU A 12 -8.23 11.56 0.22
C LEU A 12 -9.15 12.29 1.20
N MET A 13 -10.05 13.15 0.72
CA MET A 13 -10.99 13.87 1.60
C MET A 13 -12.08 12.97 2.18
N MET A 14 -12.39 11.84 1.54
CA MET A 14 -13.39 10.90 2.05
C MET A 14 -12.85 9.97 3.15
N VAL A 15 -11.56 9.66 3.15
CA VAL A 15 -10.95 8.77 4.16
C VAL A 15 -10.95 9.40 5.56
N GLY A 16 -10.89 10.73 5.67
CA GLY A 16 -10.91 11.44 6.95
C GLY A 16 -12.23 11.36 7.73
N GLN A 17 -13.32 10.86 7.12
CA GLN A 17 -14.62 10.70 7.77
C GLN A 17 -14.96 9.24 8.12
N VAL A 18 -14.13 8.28 7.73
CA VAL A 18 -14.34 6.85 7.99
C VAL A 18 -13.93 6.52 9.42
N LYS A 19 -14.79 5.82 10.17
CA LYS A 19 -14.43 5.29 11.48
C LYS A 19 -13.17 4.44 11.37
N ALA A 20 -12.25 4.56 12.32
CA ALA A 20 -10.93 3.91 12.30
C ALA A 20 -10.96 2.37 11.99
N GLN A 21 -12.08 1.71 12.22
CA GLN A 21 -12.28 0.29 11.94
C GLN A 21 -12.56 -0.06 10.46
N GLU A 22 -12.74 0.94 9.59
CA GLU A 22 -13.17 0.74 8.19
C GLU A 22 -12.15 1.22 7.16
N VAL A 23 -11.04 1.84 7.58
CA VAL A 23 -10.05 2.47 6.69
C VAL A 23 -9.50 1.48 5.65
N ALA A 24 -9.08 0.30 6.08
CA ALA A 24 -8.56 -0.72 5.17
C ALA A 24 -9.60 -1.19 4.15
N ASN A 25 -10.88 -1.33 4.58
CA ASN A 25 -11.98 -1.70 3.68
C ASN A 25 -12.25 -0.61 2.66
N GLU A 26 -12.24 0.65 3.09
CA GLU A 26 -12.48 1.78 2.22
C GLU A 26 -11.36 1.95 1.19
N ILE A 27 -10.09 1.86 1.61
CA ILE A 27 -8.95 1.88 0.69
C ILE A 27 -9.07 0.75 -0.34
N LYS A 28 -9.41 -0.47 0.09
CA LYS A 28 -9.65 -1.58 -0.83
C LYS A 28 -10.79 -1.29 -1.80
N ARG A 29 -11.92 -0.77 -1.33
CA ARG A 29 -13.10 -0.45 -2.14
C ARG A 29 -12.78 0.57 -3.23
N ILE A 30 -12.16 1.71 -2.87
CA ILE A 30 -11.81 2.75 -3.85
C ILE A 30 -10.74 2.27 -4.84
N SER A 31 -9.76 1.49 -4.37
CA SER A 31 -8.73 0.92 -5.24
C SER A 31 -9.33 -0.10 -6.21
N LYS A 32 -10.25 -0.96 -5.74
CA LYS A 32 -10.94 -1.92 -6.60
C LYS A 32 -11.77 -1.24 -7.68
N ALA A 33 -12.46 -0.15 -7.36
CA ALA A 33 -13.21 0.61 -8.36
C ALA A 33 -12.30 1.13 -9.49
N VAL A 34 -11.06 1.53 -9.17
CA VAL A 34 -10.06 1.93 -10.19
C VAL A 34 -9.58 0.72 -11.01
N VAL A 35 -9.35 -0.43 -10.37
CA VAL A 35 -8.97 -1.68 -11.07
C VAL A 35 -10.03 -2.09 -12.08
N ASP A 36 -11.30 -2.01 -11.70
CA ASP A 36 -12.43 -2.49 -12.50
C ASP A 36 -12.85 -1.51 -13.60
N ASP A 37 -12.38 -0.25 -13.58
CA ASP A 37 -12.70 0.75 -14.62
C ASP A 37 -11.77 0.63 -15.84
N PRO A 38 -12.26 0.12 -16.98
CA PRO A 38 -11.44 -0.05 -18.19
C PRO A 38 -11.02 1.28 -18.85
N LYS A 39 -11.61 2.41 -18.43
CA LYS A 39 -11.25 3.74 -18.93
C LYS A 39 -10.01 4.32 -18.26
N GLN A 40 -9.59 3.74 -17.14
CA GLN A 40 -8.36 4.13 -16.47
C GLN A 40 -7.13 3.63 -17.20
N ASP A 41 -6.06 4.42 -17.14
CA ASP A 41 -4.75 4.01 -17.65
C ASP A 41 -4.29 2.70 -17.00
N VAL A 42 -3.63 1.85 -17.79
CA VAL A 42 -3.18 0.52 -17.33
C VAL A 42 -2.23 0.60 -16.14
N GLN A 43 -1.36 1.60 -16.07
CA GLN A 43 -0.44 1.77 -14.94
C GLN A 43 -1.19 2.23 -13.68
N VAL A 44 -2.18 3.10 -13.83
CA VAL A 44 -3.06 3.52 -12.73
C VAL A 44 -3.81 2.31 -12.15
N ARG A 45 -4.34 1.43 -13.01
CA ARG A 45 -5.02 0.20 -12.60
C ARG A 45 -4.06 -0.78 -11.92
N ARG A 46 -2.82 -0.92 -12.39
CA ARG A 46 -1.79 -1.77 -11.76
C ARG A 46 -1.41 -1.27 -10.37
N VAL A 47 -1.24 0.04 -10.19
CA VAL A 47 -0.99 0.64 -8.86
C VAL A 47 -2.17 0.42 -7.91
N ALA A 48 -3.39 0.57 -8.41
CA ALA A 48 -4.59 0.29 -7.63
C ALA A 48 -4.70 -1.19 -7.26
N TYR A 49 -4.34 -2.09 -8.16
CA TYR A 49 -4.29 -3.54 -7.91
C TYR A 49 -3.28 -3.91 -6.82
N PHE A 50 -2.10 -3.28 -6.83
CA PHE A 50 -1.14 -3.43 -5.73
C PHE A 50 -1.77 -3.05 -4.38
N LYS A 51 -2.47 -1.89 -4.30
CA LYS A 51 -3.13 -1.46 -3.06
C LYS A 51 -4.17 -2.45 -2.56
N VAL A 52 -4.96 -3.04 -3.46
CA VAL A 52 -5.92 -4.11 -3.12
C VAL A 52 -5.20 -5.30 -2.52
N ASN A 53 -4.15 -5.79 -3.18
CA ASN A 53 -3.42 -6.97 -2.73
C ASN A 53 -2.67 -6.74 -1.42
N ALA A 54 -2.09 -5.55 -1.21
CA ALA A 54 -1.44 -5.22 0.06
C ALA A 54 -2.43 -5.24 1.23
N VAL A 55 -3.64 -4.69 1.04
CA VAL A 55 -4.70 -4.78 2.08
C VAL A 55 -5.13 -6.22 2.30
N ASP A 56 -5.31 -7.01 1.25
CA ASP A 56 -5.73 -8.42 1.37
C ASP A 56 -4.66 -9.27 2.06
N TYR A 57 -3.39 -9.04 1.73
CA TYR A 57 -2.26 -9.69 2.39
C TYR A 57 -2.27 -9.42 3.91
N MET A 58 -2.33 -8.15 4.32
CA MET A 58 -2.38 -7.78 5.74
C MET A 58 -3.55 -8.44 6.47
N LYS A 59 -4.74 -8.45 5.85
CA LYS A 59 -5.93 -9.08 6.43
C LYS A 59 -5.81 -10.60 6.54
N MET A 60 -5.21 -11.24 5.54
CA MET A 60 -4.95 -12.69 5.56
C MET A 60 -4.04 -13.04 6.74
N LYS A 61 -2.90 -12.35 6.89
CA LYS A 61 -1.95 -12.59 7.99
C LYS A 61 -2.58 -12.37 9.36
N ILE A 62 -3.39 -11.31 9.53
CA ILE A 62 -4.07 -11.05 10.79
C ILE A 62 -5.16 -12.09 11.08
N ARG A 63 -5.91 -12.54 10.07
CA ARG A 63 -6.89 -13.61 10.25
C ARG A 63 -6.23 -14.88 10.78
N ASP A 64 -5.07 -15.23 10.28
CA ASP A 64 -4.33 -16.42 10.71
C ASP A 64 -3.85 -16.28 12.17
N ILE A 65 -3.36 -15.09 12.55
CA ILE A 65 -2.97 -14.78 13.95
C ILE A 65 -4.20 -14.88 14.87
N VAL A 66 -5.32 -14.29 14.51
CA VAL A 66 -6.57 -14.31 15.31
C VAL A 66 -7.16 -15.71 15.39
N ALA A 67 -7.10 -16.49 14.32
CA ALA A 67 -7.58 -17.88 14.31
C ALA A 67 -6.82 -18.77 15.30
N ASN A 68 -5.54 -18.51 15.53
CA ASN A 68 -4.73 -19.21 16.53
C ASN A 68 -5.05 -18.80 17.98
N ASN A 69 -5.72 -17.63 18.20
CA ASN A 69 -6.08 -17.11 19.51
C ASN A 69 -7.52 -16.52 19.54
N PRO A 70 -8.56 -17.31 19.24
CA PRO A 70 -9.91 -16.77 18.97
C PRO A 70 -10.62 -16.17 20.20
N LYS A 71 -10.14 -16.45 21.41
CA LYS A 71 -10.75 -15.96 22.67
C LYS A 71 -10.21 -14.62 23.13
N ASP A 72 -9.09 -14.15 22.56
CA ASP A 72 -8.46 -12.88 22.92
C ASP A 72 -9.06 -11.72 22.10
N LYS A 73 -10.11 -11.12 22.64
CA LYS A 73 -10.80 -9.98 22.01
C LYS A 73 -9.92 -8.72 21.99
N GLU A 74 -9.07 -8.53 22.98
CA GLU A 74 -8.18 -7.36 23.05
C GLU A 74 -7.12 -7.45 21.95
N ALA A 75 -6.46 -8.60 21.82
CA ALA A 75 -5.53 -8.85 20.71
C ALA A 75 -6.20 -8.71 19.34
N THR A 76 -7.45 -9.19 19.20
CA THR A 76 -8.22 -9.03 17.96
C THR A 76 -8.43 -7.56 17.62
N ASN A 77 -8.87 -6.74 18.57
CA ASN A 77 -9.09 -5.31 18.35
C ASN A 77 -7.78 -4.57 18.04
N LYS A 78 -6.70 -4.89 18.74
CA LYS A 78 -5.37 -4.35 18.47
C LYS A 78 -4.89 -4.66 17.05
N ASN A 79 -5.10 -5.89 16.59
CA ASN A 79 -4.73 -6.32 15.25
C ASN A 79 -5.56 -5.62 14.17
N ILE A 80 -6.87 -5.44 14.38
CA ILE A 80 -7.73 -4.67 13.45
C ILE A 80 -7.24 -3.22 13.36
N LYS A 81 -6.92 -2.59 14.47
CA LYS A 81 -6.38 -1.23 14.51
C LYS A 81 -5.08 -1.15 13.74
N MET A 82 -4.16 -2.09 13.97
CA MET A 82 -2.88 -2.16 13.25
C MET A 82 -3.10 -2.28 11.73
N VAL A 83 -3.99 -3.16 11.25
CA VAL A 83 -4.28 -3.27 9.81
C VAL A 83 -4.76 -1.94 9.22
N ASN A 84 -5.60 -1.20 9.93
CA ASN A 84 -6.09 0.09 9.45
C ASN A 84 -4.98 1.15 9.40
N GLU A 85 -4.10 1.20 10.40
CA GLU A 85 -2.94 2.09 10.42
C GLU A 85 -1.96 1.76 9.29
N GLN A 86 -1.66 0.49 9.11
CA GLN A 86 -0.79 0.02 8.03
C GLN A 86 -1.39 0.27 6.64
N ALA A 87 -2.69 0.02 6.46
CA ALA A 87 -3.37 0.27 5.19
C ALA A 87 -3.37 1.77 4.83
N TYR A 88 -3.58 2.64 5.80
CA TYR A 88 -3.50 4.09 5.59
C TYR A 88 -2.08 4.52 5.22
N ALA A 89 -1.08 4.06 5.96
CA ALA A 89 0.32 4.37 5.68
C ALA A 89 0.75 3.83 4.30
N MET A 90 0.33 2.63 3.92
CA MET A 90 0.55 2.07 2.57
C MET A 90 -0.05 2.98 1.49
N TYR A 91 -1.29 3.43 1.69
CA TYR A 91 -1.96 4.32 0.75
C TYR A 91 -1.19 5.64 0.56
N GLU A 92 -0.76 6.26 1.66
CA GLU A 92 0.07 7.48 1.64
C GLU A 92 1.43 7.23 0.98
N PHE A 93 2.12 6.14 1.32
CA PHE A 93 3.41 5.77 0.76
C PHE A 93 3.34 5.62 -0.77
N VAL A 94 2.37 4.87 -1.26
CA VAL A 94 2.20 4.65 -2.70
C VAL A 94 1.84 5.95 -3.42
N ASN A 95 1.00 6.80 -2.82
CA ASN A 95 0.64 8.09 -3.42
C ASN A 95 1.84 9.05 -3.45
N LEU A 96 2.64 9.10 -2.38
CA LEU A 96 3.87 9.89 -2.33
C LEU A 96 4.86 9.43 -3.40
N TYR A 97 5.06 8.12 -3.56
CA TYR A 97 5.87 7.53 -4.62
C TYR A 97 5.44 8.00 -6.00
N ILE A 98 4.16 7.85 -6.34
CA ILE A 98 3.63 8.27 -7.64
C ILE A 98 3.80 9.78 -7.86
N LYS A 99 3.61 10.58 -6.82
CA LYS A 99 3.82 12.02 -6.87
C LYS A 99 5.28 12.35 -7.18
N GLN A 100 6.23 11.78 -6.45
CA GLN A 100 7.66 12.03 -6.64
C GLN A 100 8.15 11.55 -8.02
N LEU A 101 7.67 10.39 -8.49
CA LEU A 101 7.95 9.93 -9.85
C LEU A 101 7.45 10.89 -10.94
N ALA A 102 6.30 11.52 -10.71
CA ALA A 102 5.75 12.50 -11.67
C ALA A 102 6.51 13.83 -11.65
N GLU A 103 7.09 14.20 -10.51
CA GLU A 103 7.91 15.41 -10.32
C GLU A 103 9.35 15.22 -10.83
N ALA A 104 9.85 13.98 -10.84
CA ALA A 104 11.17 13.62 -11.35
C ALA A 104 11.25 13.82 -12.88
N LYS A 105 12.18 14.69 -13.34
CA LYS A 105 12.25 15.13 -14.73
C LYS A 105 13.19 14.28 -15.59
N THR A 106 14.16 13.61 -14.98
CA THR A 106 15.16 12.81 -15.70
C THR A 106 15.02 11.31 -15.38
N PRO A 107 15.50 10.43 -16.27
CA PRO A 107 15.54 9.00 -15.98
C PRO A 107 16.28 8.67 -14.69
N GLU A 108 17.39 9.35 -14.43
CA GLU A 108 18.22 9.15 -13.25
C GLU A 108 17.47 9.53 -11.96
N SER A 109 16.75 10.67 -11.97
CA SER A 109 15.96 11.08 -10.81
C SER A 109 14.78 10.14 -10.55
N LYS A 110 14.17 9.58 -11.59
CA LYS A 110 13.12 8.55 -11.45
C LYS A 110 13.67 7.24 -10.88
N ASP A 111 14.86 6.83 -11.33
CA ASP A 111 15.54 5.64 -10.82
C ASP A 111 15.90 5.80 -9.34
N LEU A 112 16.37 6.99 -8.94
CA LEU A 112 16.67 7.30 -7.54
C LEU A 112 15.43 7.18 -6.65
N VAL A 113 14.31 7.82 -7.02
CA VAL A 113 13.02 7.67 -6.33
C VAL A 113 12.60 6.21 -6.24
N GLY A 114 12.71 5.46 -7.34
CA GLY A 114 12.36 4.04 -7.36
C GLY A 114 13.21 3.21 -6.40
N LYS A 115 14.52 3.47 -6.32
CA LYS A 115 15.45 2.77 -5.42
C LYS A 115 15.16 3.09 -3.96
N GLU A 116 14.94 4.35 -3.62
CA GLU A 116 14.65 4.81 -2.27
C GLU A 116 13.38 4.17 -1.71
N PHE A 117 12.27 4.28 -2.43
CA PHE A 117 11.00 3.71 -1.99
C PHE A 117 11.02 2.17 -1.95
N ARG A 118 11.71 1.54 -2.90
CA ARG A 118 11.88 0.09 -2.88
C ARG A 118 12.71 -0.36 -1.68
N ALA A 119 13.81 0.33 -1.36
CA ALA A 119 14.64 0.03 -0.19
C ALA A 119 13.84 0.17 1.10
N ALA A 120 13.11 1.26 1.29
CA ALA A 120 12.25 1.46 2.46
C ALA A 120 11.21 0.35 2.62
N SER A 121 10.61 -0.12 1.52
CA SER A 121 9.68 -1.26 1.56
C SER A 121 10.37 -2.57 1.99
N LEU A 122 11.52 -2.90 1.40
CA LEU A 122 12.21 -4.16 1.65
C LEU A 122 12.88 -4.21 3.02
N ASN A 123 13.38 -3.08 3.52
CA ASN A 123 14.10 -3.00 4.80
C ASN A 123 13.18 -3.05 6.03
N ASN A 124 11.89 -2.89 5.83
CA ASN A 124 10.91 -2.83 6.91
C ASN A 124 9.84 -3.92 6.80
N PRO A 125 10.15 -5.20 7.01
CA PRO A 125 9.13 -6.25 7.03
C PRO A 125 8.17 -6.07 8.22
N LEU A 126 6.88 -6.40 8.02
CA LEU A 126 5.84 -6.32 9.06
C LEU A 126 5.66 -7.64 9.81
N PHE A 127 5.58 -8.74 9.08
CA PHE A 127 5.33 -10.07 9.62
C PHE A 127 6.54 -11.00 9.55
N ASN A 128 7.62 -10.58 8.89
CA ASN A 128 8.80 -11.42 8.57
C ASN A 128 8.36 -12.70 7.85
N ASP A 129 7.53 -12.54 6.83
CA ASP A 129 7.01 -13.66 6.05
C ASP A 129 8.09 -14.21 5.12
N ASP A 130 8.41 -15.50 5.26
CA ASP A 130 9.41 -16.19 4.45
C ASP A 130 8.86 -16.70 3.11
N ASP A 131 7.56 -16.54 2.85
CA ASP A 131 6.95 -16.90 1.56
C ASP A 131 7.32 -15.86 0.50
N LEU A 132 8.49 -16.05 -0.11
CA LEU A 132 9.05 -15.14 -1.11
C LEU A 132 8.19 -15.04 -2.39
N GLU A 133 7.43 -16.07 -2.73
CA GLU A 133 6.55 -16.03 -3.90
C GLU A 133 5.42 -15.03 -3.68
N VAL A 134 4.79 -15.07 -2.51
CA VAL A 134 3.68 -14.19 -2.17
C VAL A 134 4.16 -12.77 -1.92
N VAL A 135 5.15 -12.59 -1.05
CA VAL A 135 5.54 -11.24 -0.59
C VAL A 135 6.38 -10.48 -1.59
N GLN A 136 7.15 -11.17 -2.45
CA GLN A 136 8.05 -10.55 -3.42
C GLN A 136 7.54 -10.58 -4.86
N SER A 137 6.31 -11.02 -5.10
CA SER A 137 5.75 -11.10 -6.45
C SER A 137 5.82 -9.75 -7.20
N TYR A 138 5.59 -8.65 -6.51
CA TYR A 138 5.69 -7.31 -7.08
C TYR A 138 7.12 -6.80 -7.19
N VAL A 139 7.99 -7.13 -6.21
CA VAL A 139 9.38 -6.72 -6.19
C VAL A 139 10.14 -7.25 -7.41
N ASN A 140 9.87 -8.49 -7.80
CA ASN A 140 10.56 -9.21 -8.85
C ASN A 140 9.93 -9.01 -10.24
N ASN A 141 8.81 -8.29 -10.33
CA ASN A 141 8.09 -8.10 -11.59
C ASN A 141 8.33 -6.70 -12.16
N ASP A 142 9.14 -6.61 -13.22
CA ASP A 142 9.46 -5.35 -13.88
C ASP A 142 8.27 -4.68 -14.58
N THR A 143 7.18 -5.42 -14.79
CA THR A 143 5.96 -4.86 -15.40
C THR A 143 5.11 -4.06 -14.42
N TYR A 144 5.35 -4.18 -13.11
CA TYR A 144 4.68 -3.39 -12.09
C TYR A 144 5.45 -2.11 -11.79
N LEU A 145 4.73 -0.98 -11.80
CA LEU A 145 5.28 0.31 -11.40
C LEU A 145 5.65 0.30 -9.90
N THR A 146 4.81 -0.31 -9.07
CA THR A 146 5.07 -0.55 -7.64
C THR A 146 5.84 -1.84 -7.47
N ARG A 147 7.14 -1.74 -7.25
CA ARG A 147 8.04 -2.88 -7.00
C ARG A 147 8.31 -3.01 -5.50
N PHE A 148 7.24 -3.07 -4.71
CA PHE A 148 7.28 -3.12 -3.26
C PHE A 148 6.92 -4.51 -2.74
N SER A 149 7.46 -4.88 -1.57
CA SER A 149 7.06 -6.09 -0.87
C SER A 149 5.63 -5.94 -0.31
N LEU A 150 4.83 -7.01 -0.37
CA LEU A 150 3.56 -7.04 0.35
C LEU A 150 3.77 -7.08 1.87
N ASP A 151 4.86 -7.73 2.33
CA ASP A 151 5.27 -7.76 3.74
C ASP A 151 6.09 -6.52 4.11
N THR A 152 5.43 -5.37 4.12
CA THR A 152 6.05 -4.10 4.49
C THR A 152 5.37 -3.51 5.71
N ASN A 153 6.15 -3.06 6.68
CA ASN A 153 5.70 -2.14 7.72
C ASN A 153 5.58 -0.74 7.13
N TRP A 154 4.40 -0.44 6.61
CA TRP A 154 4.13 0.77 5.85
C TRP A 154 4.29 2.04 6.67
N VAL A 155 4.04 1.98 7.99
CA VAL A 155 4.27 3.13 8.88
C VAL A 155 5.76 3.48 8.89
N LYS A 156 6.62 2.49 9.15
CA LYS A 156 8.08 2.72 9.16
C LYS A 156 8.64 3.12 7.80
N ALA A 157 8.20 2.43 6.74
CA ALA A 157 8.63 2.75 5.38
C ALA A 157 8.22 4.17 4.97
N LEU A 158 7.02 4.62 5.34
CA LEU A 158 6.55 5.98 5.08
C LEU A 158 7.36 7.03 5.87
N GLU A 159 7.68 6.74 7.13
CA GLU A 159 8.53 7.60 7.95
C GLU A 159 9.94 7.72 7.36
N GLU A 160 10.53 6.61 6.91
CA GLU A 160 11.86 6.57 6.29
C GLU A 160 11.92 7.50 5.07
N VAL A 161 10.99 7.37 4.11
CA VAL A 161 11.00 8.18 2.89
C VAL A 161 10.56 9.65 3.10
N LYS A 162 9.98 9.99 4.25
CA LYS A 162 9.66 11.38 4.60
C LYS A 162 10.80 12.09 5.30
N ASN A 163 11.74 11.36 5.89
CA ASN A 163 12.88 11.90 6.63
C ASN A 163 14.16 12.02 5.78
N ASN A 164 14.15 11.44 4.57
CA ASN A 164 15.22 11.58 3.55
C ASN A 164 14.94 12.77 2.63
#